data_31680bdbc5cb8ec565a40d08a5aa1e16
#
_entry.id   31680bdbc5cb8ec565a40d08a5aa1e16
#
_cell.length_a   1.000
_cell.length_b   1.000
_cell.length_c   1.000
_cell.angle_alpha   90.00
_cell.angle_beta   90.00
_cell.angle_gamma   90.00
#
_symmetry.space_group_name_H-M   'P 1'
#
loop_
_entity.id
_entity.type
_entity.pdbx_description
1 polymer ?
#
loop_
_entity_poly.entity_id
_entity_poly.type
_entity_poly.pdbx_seq_one_letter_code
_entity_poly.pdbx_strand_id
1 'polypeptide(L)'
;MGFRVRGRLTEVRPATEDDVELLVRWHADPDVARYWDGKTFTSQEMRDRLARPDVDAYVIEAGGRPVGYLQAWRGEGPSDGGLDMFLVPGERNRGYGPDAARTLASHLVGQGWTRMTVDPYVWNDRAIAAWRKAGFETIEERPADDEHAAPWLLMEWR
;
A
#
# COMPACT_ATOMS: atom_id res chain seq x y z
N MET A 1 9.90 11.58 -11.59
CA MET A 1 9.60 11.02 -12.90
C MET A 1 8.25 10.34 -12.88
N GLY A 2 7.36 10.85 -13.65
CA GLY A 2 6.00 10.38 -13.59
C GLY A 2 5.72 9.26 -14.56
N PHE A 3 5.44 8.08 -14.08
CA PHE A 3 4.76 7.06 -14.85
C PHE A 3 3.34 6.89 -14.30
N ARG A 4 2.49 6.34 -15.12
CA ARG A 4 1.15 5.93 -14.70
C ARG A 4 0.95 4.50 -15.14
N VAL A 5 0.58 3.64 -14.22
CA VAL A 5 0.31 2.23 -14.53
C VAL A 5 -1.19 2.05 -14.45
N ARG A 6 -1.77 1.60 -15.54
CA ARG A 6 -3.23 1.46 -15.64
C ARG A 6 -3.65 0.03 -15.39
N GLY A 7 -4.57 -0.15 -14.44
CA GLY A 7 -5.28 -1.39 -14.19
C GLY A 7 -6.62 -1.41 -14.90
N ARG A 8 -7.48 -2.31 -14.50
CA ARG A 8 -8.83 -2.41 -15.08
C ARG A 8 -9.77 -1.33 -14.52
N LEU A 9 -9.61 -0.97 -13.26
CA LEU A 9 -10.48 -0.03 -12.56
C LEU A 9 -9.72 1.21 -12.09
N THR A 10 -8.41 1.11 -11.93
CA THR A 10 -7.59 2.14 -11.29
C THR A 10 -6.37 2.48 -12.12
N GLU A 11 -5.77 3.58 -11.75
CA GLU A 11 -4.49 4.01 -12.25
C GLU A 11 -3.59 4.29 -11.04
N VAL A 12 -2.36 3.82 -11.08
CA VAL A 12 -1.39 4.01 -10.00
C VAL A 12 -0.30 4.96 -10.51
N ARG A 13 -0.06 6.03 -9.79
CA ARG A 13 0.96 7.01 -10.16
C ARG A 13 1.83 7.38 -8.96
N PRO A 14 3.08 7.81 -9.17
CA PRO A 14 3.90 8.29 -8.06
C PRO A 14 3.25 9.48 -7.36
N ALA A 15 3.33 9.49 -6.03
CA ALA A 15 2.94 10.65 -5.24
C ALA A 15 3.99 11.74 -5.40
N THR A 16 3.55 12.99 -5.39
CA THR A 16 4.41 14.17 -5.54
C THR A 16 4.16 15.15 -4.40
N GLU A 17 4.93 16.24 -4.38
CA GLU A 17 4.73 17.32 -3.41
C GLU A 17 3.29 17.83 -3.43
N ASP A 18 2.65 17.84 -4.58
CA ASP A 18 1.27 18.30 -4.70
C ASP A 18 0.26 17.42 -3.95
N ASP A 19 0.66 16.20 -3.60
CA ASP A 19 -0.19 15.24 -2.89
C ASP A 19 -0.01 15.30 -1.37
N VAL A 20 0.98 16.02 -0.85
CA VAL A 20 1.35 16.01 0.56
C VAL A 20 0.16 16.33 1.46
N GLU A 21 -0.52 17.43 1.21
CA GLU A 21 -1.63 17.86 2.08
C GLU A 21 -2.80 16.88 2.02
N LEU A 22 -3.07 16.30 0.86
CA LEU A 22 -4.10 15.28 0.70
C LEU A 22 -3.75 14.03 1.51
N LEU A 23 -2.52 13.56 1.43
CA LEU A 23 -2.06 12.39 2.16
C LEU A 23 -2.09 12.60 3.67
N VAL A 24 -1.72 13.81 4.13
CA VAL A 24 -1.81 14.16 5.56
C VAL A 24 -3.26 14.09 6.03
N ARG A 25 -4.20 14.66 5.27
CA ARG A 25 -5.63 14.60 5.62
C ARG A 25 -6.15 13.18 5.65
N TRP A 26 -5.78 12.36 4.67
CA TRP A 26 -6.21 10.96 4.62
C TRP A 26 -5.72 10.17 5.83
N HIS A 27 -4.44 10.33 6.21
CA HIS A 27 -3.88 9.64 7.37
C HIS A 27 -4.49 10.12 8.69
N ALA A 28 -5.03 11.33 8.74
CA ALA A 28 -5.69 11.87 9.93
C ALA A 28 -7.11 11.33 10.14
N ASP A 29 -7.70 10.73 9.10
CA ASP A 29 -9.02 10.10 9.21
C ASP A 29 -8.90 8.89 10.15
N PRO A 30 -9.71 8.82 11.24
CA PRO A 30 -9.63 7.68 12.17
C PRO A 30 -9.84 6.32 11.51
N ASP A 31 -10.65 6.25 10.46
CA ASP A 31 -10.90 5.00 9.74
C ASP A 31 -9.72 4.58 8.84
N VAL A 32 -8.78 5.47 8.62
CA VAL A 32 -7.50 5.14 7.97
C VAL A 32 -6.44 4.86 9.02
N ALA A 33 -6.30 5.75 10.00
CA ALA A 33 -5.26 5.67 11.03
C ALA A 33 -5.31 4.34 11.79
N ARG A 34 -6.50 3.82 12.12
CA ARG A 34 -6.64 2.56 12.86
C ARG A 34 -6.01 1.36 12.14
N TYR A 35 -5.94 1.41 10.81
CA TYR A 35 -5.31 0.37 9.99
C TYR A 35 -3.86 0.69 9.67
N TRP A 36 -3.37 1.83 10.15
CA TRP A 36 -2.00 2.30 9.96
C TRP A 36 -1.32 2.52 11.32
N ASP A 37 -1.57 1.61 12.25
CA ASP A 37 -1.03 1.60 13.62
C ASP A 37 -1.34 2.88 14.41
N GLY A 38 -2.46 3.55 14.09
CA GLY A 38 -2.86 4.78 14.73
C GLY A 38 -2.01 6.00 14.40
N LYS A 39 -1.13 5.88 13.40
CA LYS A 39 -0.18 6.94 13.05
C LYS A 39 -0.85 8.03 12.23
N THR A 40 -0.53 9.27 12.57
CA THR A 40 -0.83 10.45 11.76
C THR A 40 0.48 11.12 11.38
N PHE A 41 0.42 12.05 10.43
CA PHE A 41 1.62 12.69 9.89
C PHE A 41 1.44 14.19 9.80
N THR A 42 2.52 14.91 10.12
CA THR A 42 2.63 16.33 9.74
C THR A 42 2.99 16.41 8.26
N SER A 43 2.84 17.60 7.67
CA SER A 43 3.24 17.82 6.28
C SER A 43 4.73 17.53 6.08
N GLN A 44 5.58 17.91 7.04
CA GLN A 44 7.01 17.65 6.94
C GLN A 44 7.31 16.16 7.02
N GLU A 45 6.66 15.45 7.94
CA GLU A 45 6.84 13.99 8.03
C GLU A 45 6.41 13.28 6.74
N MET A 46 5.36 13.76 6.10
CA MET A 46 4.94 13.20 4.81
C MET A 46 5.94 13.50 3.70
N ARG A 47 6.49 14.73 3.66
CA ARG A 47 7.57 15.05 2.70
C ARG A 47 8.77 14.15 2.92
N ASP A 48 9.13 13.92 4.18
CA ASP A 48 10.26 13.04 4.51
C ASP A 48 10.02 11.61 4.01
N ARG A 49 8.79 11.12 4.14
CA ARG A 49 8.43 9.80 3.59
C ARG A 49 8.60 9.77 2.08
N LEU A 50 8.09 10.78 1.38
CA LEU A 50 8.20 10.83 -0.09
C LEU A 50 9.65 10.93 -0.57
N ALA A 51 10.54 11.41 0.28
CA ALA A 51 11.97 11.55 -0.03
C ALA A 51 12.80 10.33 0.35
N ARG A 52 12.23 9.33 1.03
CA ARG A 52 12.99 8.14 1.45
C ARG A 52 13.41 7.31 0.25
N PRO A 53 14.69 6.88 0.19
CA PRO A 53 15.16 6.07 -0.92
C PRO A 53 14.64 4.62 -0.90
N ASP A 54 14.17 4.14 0.26
CA ASP A 54 13.68 2.77 0.43
C ASP A 54 12.16 2.65 0.31
N VAL A 55 11.46 3.75 0.08
CA VAL A 55 9.99 3.77 -0.08
C VAL A 55 9.63 4.49 -1.36
N ASP A 56 8.81 3.85 -2.17
CA ASP A 56 8.18 4.47 -3.32
C ASP A 56 6.69 4.65 -3.00
N ALA A 57 6.23 5.90 -2.96
CA ALA A 57 4.87 6.25 -2.60
C ALA A 57 4.04 6.52 -3.86
N TYR A 58 2.82 6.01 -3.87
CA TYR A 58 1.90 6.12 -5.01
C TYR A 58 0.53 6.58 -4.56
N VAL A 59 -0.15 7.29 -5.46
CA VAL A 59 -1.57 7.60 -5.32
C VAL A 59 -2.35 6.69 -6.25
N ILE A 60 -3.45 6.14 -5.73
CA ILE A 60 -4.40 5.35 -6.52
C ILE A 60 -5.49 6.30 -7.00
N GLU A 61 -5.75 6.29 -8.30
CA GLU A 61 -6.83 7.08 -8.89
C GLU A 61 -7.88 6.17 -9.52
N ALA A 62 -9.13 6.60 -9.48
CA ALA A 62 -10.23 5.96 -10.20
C ALA A 62 -11.08 7.06 -10.82
N GLY A 63 -11.30 6.97 -12.14
CA GLY A 63 -12.04 8.00 -12.87
C GLY A 63 -11.43 9.38 -12.75
N GLY A 64 -10.12 9.47 -12.68
CA GLY A 64 -9.38 10.72 -12.56
C GLY A 64 -9.36 11.36 -11.18
N ARG A 65 -9.92 10.71 -10.15
CA ARG A 65 -9.91 11.23 -8.78
C ARG A 65 -9.09 10.34 -7.87
N PRO A 66 -8.35 10.93 -6.90
CA PRO A 66 -7.60 10.14 -5.93
C PRO A 66 -8.54 9.36 -5.00
N VAL A 67 -8.29 8.07 -4.82
CA VAL A 67 -9.12 7.19 -4.00
C VAL A 67 -8.35 6.43 -2.93
N GLY A 68 -7.01 6.45 -2.96
CA GLY A 68 -6.22 5.73 -1.98
C GLY A 68 -4.73 5.93 -2.16
N TYR A 69 -4.00 5.24 -1.29
CA TYR A 69 -2.55 5.31 -1.20
C TYR A 69 -1.96 3.91 -1.24
N LEU A 70 -0.84 3.78 -1.91
CA LEU A 70 -0.09 2.54 -2.01
C LEU A 70 1.38 2.87 -1.88
N GLN A 71 2.15 2.06 -1.14
CA GLN A 71 3.60 2.24 -1.11
C GLN A 71 4.29 0.90 -1.28
N ALA A 72 5.45 0.96 -1.91
CA ALA A 72 6.37 -0.17 -2.02
C ALA A 72 7.62 0.18 -1.22
N TRP A 73 8.04 -0.72 -0.33
CA TRP A 73 9.28 -0.56 0.41
C TRP A 73 10.26 -1.65 0.01
N ARG A 74 11.54 -1.27 -0.06
CA ARG A 74 12.60 -2.20 -0.43
C ARG A 74 13.11 -2.92 0.81
N GLY A 75 13.26 -4.24 0.68
CA GLY A 75 13.86 -5.06 1.72
C GLY A 75 15.39 -5.03 1.66
N GLU A 76 16.00 -6.04 2.25
CA GLU A 76 17.47 -6.13 2.28
C GLU A 76 18.08 -6.43 0.92
N GLY A 77 17.38 -7.19 0.10
CA GLY A 77 17.81 -7.54 -1.24
C GLY A 77 17.41 -6.47 -2.26
N PRO A 78 18.07 -6.42 -3.42
CA PRO A 78 17.77 -5.42 -4.44
C PRO A 78 16.45 -5.63 -5.18
N SER A 79 15.85 -6.80 -5.03
CA SER A 79 14.68 -7.20 -5.80
C SER A 79 13.55 -7.76 -4.92
N ASP A 80 13.57 -7.48 -3.62
CA ASP A 80 12.49 -7.89 -2.72
C ASP A 80 12.03 -6.72 -1.87
N GLY A 81 10.82 -6.85 -1.35
CA GLY A 81 10.24 -5.83 -0.48
C GLY A 81 8.77 -6.12 -0.22
N GLY A 82 8.05 -5.10 0.17
CA GLY A 82 6.63 -5.25 0.51
C GLY A 82 5.78 -4.09 0.03
N LEU A 83 4.49 -4.26 0.17
CA LEU A 83 3.49 -3.26 -0.17
C LEU A 83 2.63 -2.96 1.06
N ASP A 84 2.23 -1.70 1.18
CA ASP A 84 1.23 -1.25 2.14
C ASP A 84 0.21 -0.40 1.39
N MET A 85 -1.06 -0.46 1.80
CA MET A 85 -2.12 0.18 1.06
C MET A 85 -3.28 0.57 1.99
N PHE A 86 -3.92 1.70 1.67
CA PHE A 86 -5.26 1.97 2.17
C PHE A 86 -6.10 2.63 1.08
N LEU A 87 -7.42 2.50 1.23
CA LEU A 87 -8.40 3.26 0.45
C LEU A 87 -9.10 4.25 1.37
N VAL A 88 -9.46 5.38 0.82
CA VAL A 88 -10.32 6.34 1.50
C VAL A 88 -11.65 5.63 1.84
N PRO A 89 -12.19 5.78 3.07
CA PRO A 89 -13.36 5.00 3.49
C PRO A 89 -14.54 4.99 2.53
N GLY A 90 -14.87 6.11 1.92
CA GLY A 90 -15.97 6.20 0.96
C GLY A 90 -15.71 5.50 -0.38
N GLU A 91 -14.50 5.04 -0.62
CA GLU A 91 -14.11 4.39 -1.87
C GLU A 91 -13.87 2.89 -1.72
N ARG A 92 -14.14 2.35 -0.54
CA ARG A 92 -13.96 0.92 -0.27
C ARG A 92 -15.06 0.08 -0.88
N ASN A 93 -14.80 -1.23 -1.02
CA ASN A 93 -15.76 -2.23 -1.51
C ASN A 93 -16.17 -2.01 -2.98
N ARG A 94 -15.31 -1.37 -3.77
CA ARG A 94 -15.52 -1.16 -5.20
C ARG A 94 -14.52 -1.90 -6.06
N GLY A 95 -13.63 -2.70 -5.44
CA GLY A 95 -12.61 -3.46 -6.17
C GLY A 95 -11.35 -2.67 -6.48
N TYR A 96 -11.25 -1.42 -6.03
CA TYR A 96 -10.09 -0.57 -6.34
C TYR A 96 -8.80 -1.06 -5.69
N GLY A 97 -8.86 -1.50 -4.44
CA GLY A 97 -7.67 -1.97 -3.73
C GLY A 97 -7.01 -3.16 -4.42
N PRO A 98 -7.73 -4.26 -4.63
CA PRO A 98 -7.16 -5.41 -5.34
C PRO A 98 -6.65 -5.08 -6.74
N ASP A 99 -7.39 -4.24 -7.48
CA ASP A 99 -6.98 -3.84 -8.82
C ASP A 99 -5.67 -3.05 -8.80
N ALA A 100 -5.56 -2.06 -7.90
CA ALA A 100 -4.37 -1.24 -7.78
C ALA A 100 -3.16 -2.06 -7.31
N ALA A 101 -3.35 -2.93 -6.33
CA ALA A 101 -2.27 -3.78 -5.81
C ALA A 101 -1.75 -4.72 -6.89
N ARG A 102 -2.63 -5.37 -7.63
CA ARG A 102 -2.25 -6.25 -8.74
C ARG A 102 -1.51 -5.48 -9.83
N THR A 103 -2.00 -4.31 -10.15
CA THR A 103 -1.41 -3.44 -11.17
C THR A 103 0.01 -3.05 -10.80
N LEU A 104 0.22 -2.60 -9.56
CA LEU A 104 1.55 -2.23 -9.10
C LEU A 104 2.47 -3.45 -8.99
N ALA A 105 1.99 -4.55 -8.43
CA ALA A 105 2.80 -5.76 -8.29
C ALA A 105 3.30 -6.26 -9.65
N SER A 106 2.42 -6.30 -10.65
CA SER A 106 2.80 -6.69 -12.01
C SER A 106 3.83 -5.74 -12.61
N HIS A 107 3.68 -4.44 -12.36
CA HIS A 107 4.64 -3.45 -12.82
C HIS A 107 6.02 -3.66 -12.17
N LEU A 108 6.06 -3.90 -10.87
CA LEU A 108 7.31 -4.13 -10.14
C LEU A 108 8.02 -5.42 -10.60
N VAL A 109 7.26 -6.47 -10.89
CA VAL A 109 7.84 -7.68 -11.49
C VAL A 109 8.54 -7.33 -12.81
N GLY A 110 7.89 -6.53 -13.65
CA GLY A 110 8.49 -6.05 -14.89
C GLY A 110 9.74 -5.18 -14.67
N GLN A 111 9.88 -4.59 -13.48
CA GLN A 111 11.05 -3.80 -13.07
C GLN A 111 12.15 -4.65 -12.41
N GLY A 112 11.95 -5.96 -12.33
CA GLY A 112 12.95 -6.86 -11.77
C GLY A 112 12.71 -7.33 -10.34
N TRP A 113 11.59 -6.98 -9.73
CA TRP A 113 11.25 -7.47 -8.40
C TRP A 113 10.94 -8.97 -8.47
N THR A 114 11.54 -9.74 -7.57
CA THR A 114 11.38 -11.20 -7.53
C THR A 114 10.56 -11.67 -6.33
N ARG A 115 10.40 -10.81 -5.32
CA ARG A 115 9.62 -11.16 -4.13
C ARG A 115 8.93 -9.94 -3.58
N MET A 116 7.62 -10.06 -3.39
CA MET A 116 6.81 -9.01 -2.74
C MET A 116 5.96 -9.64 -1.65
N THR A 117 5.94 -9.00 -0.49
CA THR A 117 5.16 -9.46 0.65
C THR A 117 4.22 -8.39 1.16
N VAL A 118 3.20 -8.83 1.88
CA VAL A 118 2.33 -7.96 2.66
C VAL A 118 2.14 -8.63 4.02
N ASP A 119 1.75 -7.84 5.02
CA ASP A 119 1.73 -8.27 6.41
C ASP A 119 0.48 -7.83 7.18
N PRO A 120 -0.73 -8.13 6.65
CA PRO A 120 -1.95 -7.72 7.33
C PRO A 120 -2.09 -8.40 8.69
N TYR A 121 -2.64 -7.66 9.66
CA TYR A 121 -3.02 -8.24 10.94
C TYR A 121 -4.09 -9.32 10.73
N VAL A 122 -4.03 -10.37 11.54
CA VAL A 122 -5.00 -11.48 11.46
C VAL A 122 -6.43 -10.98 11.63
N TRP A 123 -6.64 -9.94 12.46
CA TRP A 123 -7.98 -9.38 12.69
C TRP A 123 -8.52 -8.55 11.51
N ASN A 124 -7.67 -8.22 10.53
CA ASN A 124 -8.06 -7.34 9.43
C ASN A 124 -8.54 -8.15 8.22
N ASP A 125 -9.74 -8.70 8.32
CA ASP A 125 -10.33 -9.56 7.28
C ASP A 125 -10.42 -8.84 5.93
N ARG A 126 -10.71 -7.56 5.94
CA ARG A 126 -10.83 -6.77 4.70
C ARG A 126 -9.51 -6.72 3.95
N ALA A 127 -8.42 -6.43 4.65
CA ALA A 127 -7.10 -6.37 4.03
C ALA A 127 -6.68 -7.74 3.51
N ILE A 128 -6.89 -8.79 4.29
CA ILE A 128 -6.55 -10.16 3.88
C ILE A 128 -7.29 -10.53 2.60
N ALA A 129 -8.59 -10.24 2.54
CA ALA A 129 -9.40 -10.54 1.36
C ALA A 129 -8.92 -9.74 0.14
N ALA A 130 -8.58 -8.46 0.34
CA ALA A 130 -8.09 -7.60 -0.74
C ALA A 130 -6.75 -8.09 -1.30
N TRP A 131 -5.81 -8.45 -0.41
CA TRP A 131 -4.51 -8.96 -0.83
C TRP A 131 -4.64 -10.30 -1.58
N ARG A 132 -5.52 -11.19 -1.10
CA ARG A 132 -5.79 -12.45 -1.81
C ARG A 132 -6.34 -12.21 -3.21
N LYS A 133 -7.28 -11.30 -3.35
CA LYS A 133 -7.83 -10.94 -4.67
C LYS A 133 -6.77 -10.35 -5.58
N ALA A 134 -5.81 -9.62 -5.02
CA ALA A 134 -4.71 -9.06 -5.79
C ALA A 134 -3.72 -10.12 -6.28
N GLY A 135 -3.66 -11.29 -5.61
CA GLY A 135 -2.76 -12.37 -6.00
C GLY A 135 -1.75 -12.77 -4.94
N PHE A 136 -1.90 -12.28 -3.71
CA PHE A 136 -1.02 -12.66 -2.60
C PHE A 136 -1.59 -13.89 -1.90
N GLU A 137 -0.71 -14.81 -1.54
CA GLU A 137 -1.07 -16.04 -0.82
C GLU A 137 -0.45 -16.04 0.57
N THR A 138 -1.18 -16.58 1.54
CA THR A 138 -0.67 -16.72 2.90
C THR A 138 0.44 -17.76 2.96
N ILE A 139 1.60 -17.36 3.49
CA ILE A 139 2.73 -18.24 3.72
C ILE A 139 2.68 -18.78 5.14
N GLU A 140 2.49 -17.90 6.14
CA GLU A 140 2.41 -18.31 7.54
C GLU A 140 1.75 -17.21 8.38
N GLU A 141 1.27 -17.60 9.54
CA GLU A 141 0.84 -16.68 10.59
C GLU A 141 2.02 -16.47 11.56
N ARG A 142 2.24 -15.23 11.96
CA ARG A 142 3.32 -14.87 12.90
C ARG A 142 2.76 -14.16 14.14
N PRO A 143 3.39 -14.35 15.30
CA PRO A 143 2.98 -13.65 16.51
C PRO A 143 3.32 -12.15 16.43
N ALA A 144 2.73 -11.36 17.33
CA ALA A 144 3.12 -9.97 17.52
C ALA A 144 4.64 -9.88 17.74
N ASP A 145 5.23 -8.79 17.26
CA ASP A 145 6.67 -8.54 17.35
C ASP A 145 6.93 -7.04 17.51
N ASP A 146 8.19 -6.60 17.34
CA ASP A 146 8.56 -5.20 17.52
C ASP A 146 7.89 -4.26 16.50
N GLU A 147 7.53 -4.78 15.35
CA GLU A 147 6.91 -4.00 14.28
C GLU A 147 5.39 -4.19 14.20
N HIS A 148 4.87 -5.23 14.86
CA HIS A 148 3.45 -5.60 14.77
C HIS A 148 2.87 -5.77 16.18
N ALA A 149 1.89 -4.95 16.51
CA ALA A 149 1.24 -4.95 17.83
C ALA A 149 0.35 -6.17 18.10
N ALA A 150 0.06 -6.97 17.09
CA ALA A 150 -0.84 -8.13 17.15
C ALA A 150 -0.37 -9.21 16.17
N PRO A 151 -0.90 -10.44 16.26
CA PRO A 151 -0.57 -11.47 15.26
C PRO A 151 -0.91 -11.03 13.85
N TRP A 152 -0.10 -11.45 12.89
CA TRP A 152 -0.21 -11.03 11.50
C TRP A 152 0.10 -12.18 10.55
N LEU A 153 -0.33 -12.02 9.29
CA LEU A 153 -0.05 -12.99 8.24
C LEU A 153 1.09 -12.48 7.36
N LEU A 154 2.04 -13.35 7.08
CA LEU A 154 2.98 -13.11 5.99
C LEU A 154 2.33 -13.64 4.72
N MET A 155 2.10 -12.78 3.76
CA MET A 155 1.54 -13.13 2.46
C MET A 155 2.52 -12.73 1.36
N GLU A 156 2.53 -13.49 0.28
CA GLU A 156 3.50 -13.28 -0.80
C GLU A 156 2.81 -13.34 -2.16
N TRP A 157 3.26 -12.47 -3.07
CA TRP A 157 2.78 -12.44 -4.46
C TRP A 157 3.15 -13.73 -5.19
N ARG A 158 2.17 -14.30 -5.88
CA ARG A 158 2.32 -15.53 -6.66
C ARG A 158 1.87 -15.36 -8.11
#